data_c843fe126f89f7dd80aaba27c469bdc7
#
_entry.id   c843fe126f89f7dd80aaba27c469bdc7
#
_cell.length_a   1.000
_cell.length_b   1.000
_cell.length_c   1.000
_cell.angle_alpha   90.00
_cell.angle_beta   90.00
_cell.angle_gamma   90.00
#
_symmetry.space_group_name_H-M   'P 1'
#
loop_
_entity.id
_entity.type
_entity.pdbx_description
1 polymer ?
#
loop_
_entity_poly.entity_id
_entity_poly.type
_entity_poly.pdbx_seq_one_letter_code
_entity_poly.pdbx_strand_id
1 'polypeptide(L)'
;MFEQLGLFGGSTFSEPYTISQLTGTIRRLIEDALELNDVWVEGEVSNFSRAASGHCYFTLKDGGSQIGCVMWRRVAQVQRHLPVDGDLVLAHGRVGVYEAAGRYQLYVDRLQPAGMGNLYLEFERLKARLEAEGLFAPERKRPPPRFPRRIGVVTSPAAAALRDILHVLSRRYPLAELLLAPTLVQGDDAPPQIVAAIEALNERADVVGVDVIIVARGGGSLEDLWAFNDERVARAVAASRIPVICGVGHETDFSLADFAADVRAPTPSAAAELVAPEQADVRAQVAGLTGALVAALHAATDERRRRLAEQAQALKLLSPALQLIQARQRVDDLLDGAQAAQRHDLALRSERLGGL
;
A
#
# COMPACT_ATOMS: atom_id res chain seq x y z
N MET A 1 -92.73 -19.82 -1.40
CA MET A 1 -91.61 -19.88 -2.34
C MET A 1 -90.42 -19.29 -1.59
N PHE A 2 -89.71 -20.13 -0.87
CA PHE A 2 -88.52 -19.75 -0.04
C PHE A 2 -87.30 -20.27 -0.73
N GLU A 3 -86.50 -19.35 -1.29
CA GLU A 3 -85.15 -19.65 -1.81
C GLU A 3 -84.21 -19.76 -0.59
N GLN A 4 -83.72 -20.94 -0.33
CA GLN A 4 -82.64 -21.21 0.61
C GLN A 4 -81.29 -20.72 0.03
N LEU A 5 -80.79 -19.69 0.62
CA LEU A 5 -79.39 -19.28 0.47
C LEU A 5 -78.49 -20.40 1.00
N GLY A 6 -77.76 -21.05 0.08
CA GLY A 6 -76.74 -22.03 0.41
C GLY A 6 -75.50 -21.35 1.00
N LEU A 7 -75.37 -21.44 2.34
CA LEU A 7 -74.23 -20.97 3.11
C LEU A 7 -73.30 -22.15 3.45
N PHE A 8 -72.65 -22.72 2.48
CA PHE A 8 -71.47 -23.58 2.67
C PHE A 8 -70.53 -23.34 1.53
N GLY A 9 -69.61 -22.40 1.73
CA GLY A 9 -68.41 -22.23 0.94
C GLY A 9 -67.62 -23.53 0.95
N GLY A 10 -67.38 -24.12 -0.21
CA GLY A 10 -66.70 -25.37 -0.38
C GLY A 10 -65.29 -25.35 0.27
N SER A 11 -65.10 -26.11 1.30
CA SER A 11 -63.78 -26.57 1.72
C SER A 11 -63.31 -27.52 0.67
N THR A 12 -62.45 -27.02 -0.25
CA THR A 12 -61.60 -27.91 -1.05
C THR A 12 -60.77 -28.74 -0.07
N PHE A 13 -61.15 -29.98 0.16
CA PHE A 13 -60.30 -30.99 0.80
C PHE A 13 -59.09 -31.13 -0.14
N SER A 14 -57.99 -30.45 0.17
CA SER A 14 -56.69 -30.73 -0.43
C SER A 14 -56.34 -32.17 -0.05
N GLU A 15 -55.84 -32.93 -1.01
CA GLU A 15 -55.33 -34.27 -0.71
C GLU A 15 -54.33 -34.17 0.49
N PRO A 16 -54.40 -35.17 1.42
CA PRO A 16 -53.55 -35.13 2.59
C PRO A 16 -52.06 -35.21 2.18
N TYR A 17 -51.28 -34.27 2.66
CA TYR A 17 -49.83 -34.29 2.44
C TYR A 17 -49.19 -35.46 3.17
N THR A 18 -48.24 -36.13 2.55
CA THR A 18 -47.30 -36.96 3.29
C THR A 18 -46.34 -36.07 4.11
N ILE A 19 -45.74 -36.61 5.19
CA ILE A 19 -44.79 -35.86 6.02
C ILE A 19 -43.66 -35.29 5.15
N SER A 20 -43.12 -36.09 4.22
CA SER A 20 -42.06 -35.68 3.30
C SER A 20 -42.48 -34.56 2.37
N GLN A 21 -43.70 -34.60 1.85
CA GLN A 21 -44.25 -33.53 1.01
C GLN A 21 -44.43 -32.20 1.77
N LEU A 22 -44.92 -32.31 3.01
CA LEU A 22 -45.09 -31.13 3.88
C LEU A 22 -43.73 -30.51 4.23
N THR A 23 -42.79 -31.35 4.69
CA THR A 23 -41.41 -30.91 5.01
C THR A 23 -40.70 -30.32 3.79
N GLY A 24 -40.83 -30.93 2.62
CA GLY A 24 -40.28 -30.38 1.37
C GLY A 24 -40.91 -29.07 0.94
N THR A 25 -42.20 -28.85 1.25
CA THR A 25 -42.87 -27.55 0.99
C THR A 25 -42.35 -26.47 1.95
N ILE A 26 -42.24 -26.80 3.25
CA ILE A 26 -41.69 -25.88 4.26
C ILE A 26 -40.24 -25.52 3.90
N ARG A 27 -39.41 -26.52 3.51
CA ARG A 27 -38.05 -26.29 3.07
C ARG A 27 -37.97 -25.27 1.93
N ARG A 28 -38.77 -25.45 0.87
CA ARG A 28 -38.80 -24.53 -0.26
C ARG A 28 -39.18 -23.12 0.18
N LEU A 29 -40.22 -22.95 0.99
CA LEU A 29 -40.65 -21.65 1.49
C LEU A 29 -39.55 -20.92 2.29
N ILE A 30 -38.75 -21.65 3.06
CA ILE A 30 -37.64 -21.07 3.86
C ILE A 30 -36.44 -20.78 2.94
N GLU A 31 -36.08 -21.69 2.03
CA GLU A 31 -34.93 -21.53 1.13
C GLU A 31 -35.17 -20.47 0.03
N ASP A 32 -36.42 -20.26 -0.40
CA ASP A 32 -36.82 -19.24 -1.37
C ASP A 32 -36.93 -17.83 -0.76
N ALA A 33 -37.00 -17.74 0.57
CA ALA A 33 -37.03 -16.46 1.26
C ALA A 33 -35.64 -15.80 1.28
N LEU A 34 -35.42 -14.82 0.43
CA LEU A 34 -34.14 -14.09 0.30
C LEU A 34 -33.64 -13.53 1.63
N GLU A 35 -34.56 -13.11 2.49
CA GLU A 35 -34.28 -12.57 3.83
C GLU A 35 -33.65 -13.59 4.78
N LEU A 36 -33.86 -14.90 4.55
CA LEU A 36 -33.33 -15.99 5.40
C LEU A 36 -32.04 -16.63 4.86
N ASN A 37 -31.59 -16.21 3.68
CA ASN A 37 -30.38 -16.72 3.06
C ASN A 37 -29.09 -16.00 3.47
N ASP A 38 -29.23 -14.80 4.08
CA ASP A 38 -28.12 -13.96 4.51
C ASP A 38 -28.53 -13.21 5.77
N VAL A 39 -28.45 -13.91 6.92
CA VAL A 39 -28.95 -13.37 8.20
C VAL A 39 -27.86 -13.34 9.27
N TRP A 40 -27.94 -12.29 10.08
CA TRP A 40 -27.22 -12.21 11.34
C TRP A 40 -28.16 -12.48 12.49
N VAL A 41 -27.76 -13.39 13.38
CA VAL A 41 -28.56 -13.80 14.55
C VAL A 41 -27.71 -13.61 15.81
N GLU A 42 -28.20 -12.80 16.74
CA GLU A 42 -27.61 -12.62 18.05
C GLU A 42 -28.24 -13.58 19.06
N GLY A 43 -27.42 -14.20 19.90
CA GLY A 43 -27.90 -15.09 20.92
C GLY A 43 -26.80 -15.64 21.82
N GLU A 44 -27.22 -16.15 23.00
CA GLU A 44 -26.33 -16.85 23.92
C GLU A 44 -26.12 -18.28 23.45
N VAL A 45 -24.85 -18.70 23.37
CA VAL A 45 -24.46 -20.08 23.00
C VAL A 45 -24.81 -21.06 24.14
N SER A 46 -25.38 -22.15 23.78
CA SER A 46 -25.63 -23.29 24.69
C SER A 46 -25.45 -24.60 23.96
N ASN A 47 -25.12 -25.66 24.73
CA ASN A 47 -24.89 -27.02 24.21
C ASN A 47 -23.83 -27.08 23.10
N PHE A 48 -22.75 -26.31 23.23
CA PHE A 48 -21.69 -26.35 22.26
C PHE A 48 -20.98 -27.70 22.26
N SER A 49 -20.90 -28.31 21.09
CA SER A 49 -20.23 -29.60 20.91
C SER A 49 -19.47 -29.64 19.59
N ARG A 50 -18.27 -30.21 19.62
CA ARG A 50 -17.47 -30.49 18.43
C ARG A 50 -17.42 -31.97 18.15
N ALA A 51 -18.02 -32.39 17.05
CA ALA A 51 -18.01 -33.79 16.63
C ALA A 51 -16.60 -34.25 16.21
N ALA A 52 -16.34 -35.55 16.22
CA ALA A 52 -15.10 -36.14 15.73
C ALA A 52 -14.81 -35.82 14.26
N SER A 53 -15.84 -35.55 13.46
CA SER A 53 -15.75 -35.05 12.08
C SER A 53 -15.22 -33.61 11.96
N GLY A 54 -15.14 -32.89 13.09
CA GLY A 54 -14.71 -31.48 13.15
C GLY A 54 -15.82 -30.45 12.92
N HIS A 55 -17.07 -30.89 12.71
CA HIS A 55 -18.23 -29.99 12.69
C HIS A 55 -18.58 -29.58 14.11
N CYS A 56 -19.05 -28.32 14.26
CA CYS A 56 -19.54 -27.81 15.53
C CYS A 56 -21.07 -27.68 15.48
N TYR A 57 -21.69 -28.09 16.58
CA TYR A 57 -23.13 -28.02 16.82
C TYR A 57 -23.34 -27.25 18.10
N PHE A 58 -24.26 -26.30 18.11
CA PHE A 58 -24.63 -25.51 19.27
C PHE A 58 -26.04 -24.95 19.10
N THR A 59 -26.58 -24.39 20.15
CA THR A 59 -27.88 -23.75 20.14
C THR A 59 -27.67 -22.26 20.47
N LEU A 60 -28.25 -21.38 19.68
CA LEU A 60 -28.40 -19.96 20.05
C LEU A 60 -29.75 -19.78 20.71
N LYS A 61 -29.79 -19.11 21.85
CA LYS A 61 -30.99 -18.79 22.59
C LYS A 61 -31.04 -17.31 22.94
N ASP A 62 -32.25 -16.77 23.01
CA ASP A 62 -32.57 -15.48 23.59
C ASP A 62 -33.63 -15.62 24.71
N GLY A 63 -34.20 -14.49 25.16
CA GLY A 63 -35.21 -14.52 26.23
C GLY A 63 -36.50 -15.27 25.89
N GLY A 64 -36.76 -15.62 24.63
CA GLY A 64 -38.04 -16.23 24.20
C GLY A 64 -37.90 -17.40 23.20
N SER A 65 -36.77 -17.58 22.57
CA SER A 65 -36.61 -18.52 21.46
C SER A 65 -35.25 -19.16 21.43
N GLN A 66 -35.14 -20.26 20.68
CA GLN A 66 -33.85 -20.91 20.41
C GLN A 66 -33.81 -21.49 19.02
N ILE A 67 -32.60 -21.51 18.43
CA ILE A 67 -32.34 -22.11 17.13
C ILE A 67 -31.09 -22.99 17.17
N GLY A 68 -31.20 -24.21 16.60
CA GLY A 68 -30.05 -25.09 16.44
C GLY A 68 -29.09 -24.54 15.36
N CYS A 69 -27.80 -24.53 15.64
CA CYS A 69 -26.77 -24.03 14.76
C CYS A 69 -25.81 -25.14 14.33
N VAL A 70 -25.40 -25.12 13.07
CA VAL A 70 -24.40 -26.01 12.52
C VAL A 70 -23.31 -25.20 11.86
N MET A 71 -22.07 -25.39 12.32
CA MET A 71 -20.90 -24.82 11.72
C MET A 71 -20.02 -25.93 11.14
N TRP A 72 -19.79 -25.88 9.83
CA TRP A 72 -19.01 -26.90 9.15
C TRP A 72 -17.52 -26.83 9.53
N ARG A 73 -16.84 -27.98 9.52
CA ARG A 73 -15.40 -28.13 9.84
C ARG A 73 -14.54 -27.05 9.19
N ARG A 74 -14.78 -26.73 7.90
CA ARG A 74 -14.01 -25.76 7.15
C ARG A 74 -14.14 -24.35 7.73
N VAL A 75 -15.32 -24.00 8.19
CA VAL A 75 -15.59 -22.72 8.86
C VAL A 75 -15.00 -22.71 10.26
N ALA A 76 -15.21 -23.78 11.02
CA ALA A 76 -14.69 -23.92 12.38
C ALA A 76 -13.15 -23.87 12.47
N GLN A 77 -12.45 -24.30 11.43
CA GLN A 77 -10.98 -24.27 11.38
C GLN A 77 -10.40 -22.86 11.14
N VAL A 78 -11.16 -21.96 10.52
CA VAL A 78 -10.75 -20.58 10.22
C VAL A 78 -11.10 -19.64 11.38
N GLN A 79 -12.01 -20.06 12.28
CA GLN A 79 -12.36 -19.24 13.45
C GLN A 79 -11.19 -19.14 14.43
N ARG A 80 -10.85 -17.92 14.83
CA ARG A 80 -9.78 -17.64 15.82
C ARG A 80 -10.13 -18.18 17.21
N HIS A 81 -11.41 -18.11 17.56
CA HIS A 81 -11.96 -18.65 18.82
C HIS A 81 -13.25 -19.39 18.54
N LEU A 82 -13.39 -20.57 19.11
CA LEU A 82 -14.67 -21.27 19.15
C LEU A 82 -15.41 -20.83 20.41
N PRO A 83 -16.73 -20.60 20.34
CA PRO A 83 -17.50 -20.16 21.49
C PRO A 83 -17.60 -21.28 22.56
N VAL A 84 -17.86 -20.88 23.76
CA VAL A 84 -18.21 -21.75 24.87
C VAL A 84 -19.65 -21.48 25.32
N ASP A 85 -20.22 -22.40 26.11
CA ASP A 85 -21.56 -22.23 26.64
C ASP A 85 -21.62 -21.00 27.54
N GLY A 86 -22.60 -20.13 27.30
CA GLY A 86 -22.79 -18.85 27.98
C GLY A 86 -22.24 -17.65 27.21
N ASP A 87 -21.48 -17.86 26.14
CA ASP A 87 -21.01 -16.74 25.29
C ASP A 87 -22.19 -16.11 24.54
N LEU A 88 -22.26 -14.79 24.59
CA LEU A 88 -23.15 -14.03 23.73
C LEU A 88 -22.46 -13.78 22.38
N VAL A 89 -23.04 -14.29 21.30
CA VAL A 89 -22.43 -14.27 19.96
C VAL A 89 -23.37 -13.74 18.90
N LEU A 90 -22.78 -13.20 17.85
CA LEU A 90 -23.44 -12.87 16.60
C LEU A 90 -23.04 -13.92 15.55
N ALA A 91 -24.00 -14.69 15.07
CA ALA A 91 -23.81 -15.74 14.09
C ALA A 91 -24.37 -15.29 12.73
N HIS A 92 -23.57 -15.34 11.70
CA HIS A 92 -23.97 -15.11 10.32
C HIS A 92 -24.16 -16.43 9.61
N GLY A 93 -25.17 -16.50 8.74
CA GLY A 93 -25.40 -17.67 7.93
C GLY A 93 -26.75 -17.67 7.25
N ARG A 94 -27.17 -18.87 6.81
CA ARG A 94 -28.48 -19.10 6.20
C ARG A 94 -29.33 -20.03 7.04
N VAL A 95 -30.61 -19.77 7.06
CA VAL A 95 -31.59 -20.70 7.66
C VAL A 95 -31.96 -21.78 6.66
N GLY A 96 -32.02 -23.01 7.12
CA GLY A 96 -32.44 -24.12 6.27
C GLY A 96 -33.12 -25.19 7.12
N VAL A 97 -33.79 -26.18 6.47
CA VAL A 97 -34.50 -27.27 7.12
C VAL A 97 -33.70 -28.56 7.07
N TYR A 98 -33.49 -29.16 8.22
CA TYR A 98 -32.98 -30.53 8.32
C TYR A 98 -34.13 -31.51 8.22
N GLU A 99 -34.34 -32.04 7.02
CA GLU A 99 -35.52 -32.85 6.68
C GLU A 99 -35.70 -34.09 7.55
N ALA A 100 -34.60 -34.78 7.89
CA ALA A 100 -34.65 -36.03 8.68
C ALA A 100 -35.25 -35.84 10.08
N ALA A 101 -35.17 -34.62 10.65
CA ALA A 101 -35.73 -34.31 11.94
C ALA A 101 -36.87 -33.30 11.89
N GLY A 102 -37.20 -32.74 10.69
CA GLY A 102 -38.24 -31.72 10.52
C GLY A 102 -37.95 -30.42 11.28
N ARG A 103 -36.65 -30.07 11.46
CA ARG A 103 -36.24 -28.91 12.26
C ARG A 103 -35.59 -27.88 11.34
N TYR A 104 -35.90 -26.57 11.57
CA TYR A 104 -35.13 -25.51 11.00
C TYR A 104 -33.85 -25.26 11.81
N GLN A 105 -32.77 -24.89 11.15
CA GLN A 105 -31.48 -24.64 11.78
C GLN A 105 -30.70 -23.56 11.02
N LEU A 106 -29.79 -22.90 11.70
CA LEU A 106 -28.87 -21.92 11.13
C LEU A 106 -27.58 -22.61 10.70
N TYR A 107 -27.24 -22.51 9.42
CA TYR A 107 -25.95 -22.94 8.90
C TYR A 107 -24.98 -21.78 8.97
N VAL A 108 -24.09 -21.81 9.98
CA VAL A 108 -23.21 -20.69 10.33
C VAL A 108 -21.96 -20.71 9.47
N ASP A 109 -21.67 -19.60 8.83
CA ASP A 109 -20.43 -19.39 8.07
C ASP A 109 -19.49 -18.38 8.74
N ARG A 110 -19.98 -17.52 9.64
CA ARG A 110 -19.19 -16.62 10.48
C ARG A 110 -19.76 -16.56 11.89
N LEU A 111 -18.86 -16.44 12.87
CA LEU A 111 -19.22 -16.26 14.26
C LEU A 111 -18.34 -15.18 14.89
N GLN A 112 -18.96 -14.28 15.62
CA GLN A 112 -18.28 -13.17 16.30
C GLN A 112 -18.82 -13.04 17.73
N PRO A 113 -18.04 -12.61 18.73
CA PRO A 113 -18.57 -12.26 20.04
C PRO A 113 -19.63 -11.17 19.92
N ALA A 114 -20.73 -11.28 20.68
CA ALA A 114 -21.76 -10.26 20.68
C ALA A 114 -21.22 -8.95 21.30
N GLY A 115 -21.65 -7.82 20.75
CA GLY A 115 -21.07 -6.51 20.99
C GLY A 115 -20.21 -6.02 19.82
N MET A 116 -19.57 -6.94 19.07
CA MET A 116 -18.84 -6.57 17.84
C MET A 116 -19.74 -6.39 16.62
N GLY A 117 -20.93 -7.04 16.59
CA GLY A 117 -21.84 -6.92 15.46
C GLY A 117 -22.43 -5.52 15.28
N ASN A 118 -22.74 -4.86 16.37
CA ASN A 118 -23.21 -3.48 16.33
C ASN A 118 -22.10 -2.53 15.84
N LEU A 119 -20.87 -2.78 16.29
CA LEU A 119 -19.69 -2.03 15.86
C LEU A 119 -19.36 -2.27 14.38
N TYR A 120 -19.50 -3.51 13.88
CA TYR A 120 -19.26 -3.80 12.47
C TYR A 120 -20.29 -3.12 11.55
N LEU A 121 -21.58 -3.16 11.91
CA LEU A 121 -22.63 -2.48 11.15
C LEU A 121 -22.43 -0.96 11.17
N GLU A 122 -22.00 -0.42 12.30
CA GLU A 122 -21.67 1.01 12.43
C GLU A 122 -20.46 1.36 11.55
N PHE A 123 -19.40 0.51 11.54
CA PHE A 123 -18.25 0.67 10.67
C PHE A 123 -18.62 0.68 9.18
N GLU A 124 -19.41 -0.29 8.70
CA GLU A 124 -19.82 -0.35 7.30
C GLU A 124 -20.71 0.85 6.91
N ARG A 125 -21.62 1.26 7.80
CA ARG A 125 -22.45 2.46 7.58
C ARG A 125 -21.61 3.73 7.50
N LEU A 126 -20.65 3.86 8.40
CA LEU A 126 -19.75 5.01 8.46
C LEU A 126 -18.84 5.05 7.24
N LYS A 127 -18.28 3.89 6.87
CA LYS A 127 -17.45 3.73 5.69
C LYS A 127 -18.21 4.12 4.42
N ALA A 128 -19.41 3.59 4.21
CA ALA A 128 -20.23 3.92 3.03
C ALA A 128 -20.55 5.43 2.96
N ARG A 129 -20.84 6.06 4.09
CA ARG A 129 -21.09 7.50 4.14
C ARG A 129 -19.84 8.31 3.78
N LEU A 130 -18.69 8.01 4.38
CA LEU A 130 -17.44 8.74 4.14
C LEU A 130 -16.91 8.49 2.71
N GLU A 131 -17.15 7.32 2.16
CA GLU A 131 -16.85 7.00 0.77
C GLU A 131 -17.72 7.81 -0.20
N ALA A 132 -19.02 7.93 0.07
CA ALA A 132 -19.94 8.77 -0.71
C ALA A 132 -19.58 10.27 -0.64
N GLU A 133 -18.99 10.73 0.46
CA GLU A 133 -18.43 12.07 0.60
C GLU A 133 -17.10 12.25 -0.13
N GLY A 134 -16.51 11.18 -0.70
CA GLY A 134 -15.24 11.21 -1.41
C GLY A 134 -14.01 11.26 -0.50
N LEU A 135 -14.16 10.94 0.79
CA LEU A 135 -13.05 11.03 1.75
C LEU A 135 -11.92 10.03 1.45
N PHE A 136 -12.24 8.94 0.78
CA PHE A 136 -11.31 7.86 0.43
C PHE A 136 -10.88 7.89 -1.04
N ALA A 137 -11.25 8.93 -1.79
CA ALA A 137 -10.99 9.05 -3.21
C ALA A 137 -9.48 8.95 -3.51
N PRO A 138 -9.06 8.10 -4.47
CA PRO A 138 -7.63 7.92 -4.80
C PRO A 138 -6.93 9.22 -5.23
N GLU A 139 -7.69 10.15 -5.84
CA GLU A 139 -7.18 11.44 -6.35
C GLU A 139 -6.71 12.37 -5.22
N ARG A 140 -7.17 12.13 -3.98
CA ARG A 140 -6.75 12.89 -2.81
C ARG A 140 -5.42 12.41 -2.24
N LYS A 141 -5.08 11.15 -2.51
CA LYS A 141 -3.92 10.49 -1.91
C LYS A 141 -2.62 11.00 -2.52
N ARG A 142 -1.73 11.44 -1.66
CA ARG A 142 -0.44 12.01 -2.02
C ARG A 142 0.68 11.02 -1.71
N PRO A 143 1.66 10.85 -2.61
CA PRO A 143 2.83 10.06 -2.29
C PRO A 143 3.65 10.76 -1.19
N PRO A 144 4.20 10.02 -0.22
CA PRO A 144 5.13 10.58 0.75
C PRO A 144 6.41 11.04 0.04
N PRO A 145 7.13 12.03 0.58
CA PRO A 145 8.39 12.48 0.01
C PRO A 145 9.44 11.37 0.06
N ARG A 146 10.22 11.25 -1.03
CA ARG A 146 11.23 10.20 -1.16
C ARG A 146 12.34 10.28 -0.09
N PHE A 147 12.68 11.48 0.36
CA PHE A 147 13.75 11.75 1.32
C PHE A 147 13.24 12.67 2.44
N PRO A 148 12.41 12.15 3.36
CA PRO A 148 11.89 12.98 4.44
C PRO A 148 13.03 13.38 5.40
N ARG A 149 13.03 14.62 5.82
CA ARG A 149 13.96 15.13 6.86
C ARG A 149 13.36 14.98 8.23
N ARG A 150 12.05 15.23 8.36
CA ARG A 150 11.33 15.15 9.63
C ARG A 150 10.06 14.34 9.48
N ILE A 151 9.96 13.33 10.31
CA ILE A 151 8.84 12.38 10.35
C ILE A 151 8.08 12.62 11.64
N GLY A 152 6.84 13.08 11.54
CA GLY A 152 5.90 13.14 12.66
C GLY A 152 5.41 11.75 13.00
N VAL A 153 5.38 11.38 14.28
CA VAL A 153 4.86 10.08 14.72
C VAL A 153 3.77 10.31 15.74
N VAL A 154 2.55 9.91 15.39
CA VAL A 154 1.37 9.94 16.27
C VAL A 154 1.19 8.55 16.89
N THR A 155 1.60 8.40 18.13
CA THR A 155 1.52 7.14 18.87
C THR A 155 1.72 7.36 20.37
N SER A 156 1.50 6.31 21.16
CA SER A 156 1.79 6.37 22.59
C SER A 156 3.31 6.26 22.87
N PRO A 157 3.85 7.07 23.76
CA PRO A 157 5.28 7.01 24.15
C PRO A 157 5.71 5.65 24.70
N ALA A 158 4.80 4.94 25.35
CA ALA A 158 5.04 3.61 25.92
C ALA A 158 4.81 2.46 24.93
N ALA A 159 4.27 2.74 23.73
CA ALA A 159 3.89 1.71 22.78
C ALA A 159 5.09 1.00 22.17
N ALA A 160 4.91 -0.30 21.91
CA ALA A 160 5.87 -1.09 21.12
C ALA A 160 6.05 -0.50 19.71
N ALA A 161 4.97 0.04 19.12
CA ALA A 161 4.97 0.68 17.81
C ALA A 161 6.04 1.78 17.67
N LEU A 162 6.22 2.62 18.69
CA LEU A 162 7.26 3.66 18.66
C LEU A 162 8.65 3.05 18.61
N ARG A 163 8.90 2.00 19.41
CA ARG A 163 10.18 1.30 19.44
C ARG A 163 10.48 0.62 18.10
N ASP A 164 9.48 0.03 17.49
CA ASP A 164 9.59 -0.63 16.19
C ASP A 164 9.94 0.39 15.10
N ILE A 165 9.22 1.52 15.04
CA ILE A 165 9.51 2.62 14.11
C ILE A 165 10.95 3.15 14.32
N LEU A 166 11.36 3.42 15.56
CA LEU A 166 12.69 3.88 15.88
C LEU A 166 13.78 2.87 15.47
N HIS A 167 13.54 1.59 15.73
CA HIS A 167 14.48 0.52 15.37
C HIS A 167 14.65 0.40 13.85
N VAL A 168 13.56 0.43 13.10
CA VAL A 168 13.60 0.36 11.64
C VAL A 168 14.31 1.59 11.06
N LEU A 169 13.90 2.81 11.45
CA LEU A 169 14.44 4.04 10.89
C LEU A 169 15.89 4.29 11.26
N SER A 170 16.33 3.96 12.49
CA SER A 170 17.73 4.10 12.90
C SER A 170 18.69 3.28 12.03
N ARG A 171 18.26 2.11 11.58
CA ARG A 171 19.03 1.24 10.69
C ARG A 171 18.90 1.63 9.23
N ARG A 172 17.66 1.93 8.78
CA ARG A 172 17.31 2.11 7.39
C ARG A 172 17.60 3.52 6.86
N TYR A 173 17.27 4.53 7.67
CA TYR A 173 17.38 5.94 7.27
C TYR A 173 17.69 6.87 8.46
N PRO A 174 18.88 6.83 9.03
CA PRO A 174 19.26 7.59 10.22
C PRO A 174 19.35 9.11 10.00
N LEU A 175 19.07 9.59 8.79
CA LEU A 175 19.12 11.02 8.45
C LEU A 175 17.85 11.78 8.83
N ALA A 176 16.75 11.06 9.11
CA ALA A 176 15.50 11.69 9.48
C ALA A 176 15.43 11.97 10.98
N GLU A 177 14.93 13.13 11.35
CA GLU A 177 14.49 13.46 12.70
C GLU A 177 13.08 12.93 12.94
N LEU A 178 12.85 12.30 14.11
CA LEU A 178 11.50 11.89 14.51
C LEU A 178 10.92 12.89 15.50
N LEU A 179 9.72 13.32 15.24
CA LEU A 179 8.92 14.20 16.07
C LEU A 179 7.75 13.42 16.65
N LEU A 180 7.81 13.07 17.91
CA LEU A 180 6.72 12.37 18.58
C LEU A 180 5.62 13.36 18.95
N ALA A 181 4.40 13.12 18.46
CA ALA A 181 3.16 13.71 18.97
C ALA A 181 2.50 12.67 19.88
N PRO A 182 2.72 12.77 21.21
CA PRO A 182 2.29 11.75 22.14
C PRO A 182 0.77 11.75 22.26
N THR A 183 0.17 10.55 22.17
CA THR A 183 -1.29 10.39 22.25
C THR A 183 -1.65 9.01 22.81
N LEU A 184 -2.84 8.88 23.36
CA LEU A 184 -3.45 7.57 23.57
C LEU A 184 -3.82 6.97 22.21
N VAL A 185 -3.66 5.65 22.07
CA VAL A 185 -3.94 4.92 20.82
C VAL A 185 -5.00 3.83 21.01
N GLN A 186 -5.64 3.81 22.17
CA GLN A 186 -6.73 2.89 22.54
C GLN A 186 -7.61 3.49 23.63
N GLY A 187 -8.86 3.00 23.73
CA GLY A 187 -9.86 3.51 24.66
C GLY A 187 -10.63 4.71 24.11
N ASP A 188 -11.69 5.08 24.81
CA ASP A 188 -12.68 6.09 24.37
C ASP A 188 -12.11 7.51 24.29
N ASP A 189 -11.05 7.79 25.03
CA ASP A 189 -10.36 9.08 25.03
C ASP A 189 -9.26 9.20 23.94
N ALA A 190 -8.99 8.13 23.19
CA ALA A 190 -7.96 8.13 22.15
C ALA A 190 -8.34 8.96 20.92
N PRO A 191 -9.56 8.89 20.36
CA PRO A 191 -9.90 9.59 19.12
C PRO A 191 -9.66 11.10 19.20
N PRO A 192 -10.15 11.85 20.20
CA PRO A 192 -9.90 13.29 20.28
C PRO A 192 -8.41 13.63 20.42
N GLN A 193 -7.63 12.80 21.11
CA GLN A 193 -6.19 13.02 21.26
C GLN A 193 -5.42 12.75 19.95
N ILE A 194 -5.81 11.72 19.19
CA ILE A 194 -5.23 11.44 17.86
C ILE A 194 -5.49 12.62 16.92
N VAL A 195 -6.72 13.14 16.90
CA VAL A 195 -7.08 14.33 16.11
C VAL A 195 -6.20 15.52 16.51
N ALA A 196 -6.13 15.85 17.79
CA ALA A 196 -5.31 16.96 18.28
C ALA A 196 -3.82 16.79 17.96
N ALA A 197 -3.30 15.57 18.02
CA ALA A 197 -1.90 15.27 17.65
C ALA A 197 -1.62 15.50 16.14
N ILE A 198 -2.54 15.07 15.27
CA ILE A 198 -2.45 15.31 13.82
C ILE A 198 -2.53 16.80 13.52
N GLU A 199 -3.48 17.51 14.12
CA GLU A 199 -3.66 18.95 13.96
C GLU A 199 -2.42 19.73 14.43
N ALA A 200 -1.89 19.42 15.61
CA ALA A 200 -0.68 20.05 16.14
C ALA A 200 0.55 19.88 15.23
N LEU A 201 0.70 18.72 14.56
CA LEU A 201 1.76 18.53 13.57
C LEU A 201 1.51 19.36 12.31
N ASN A 202 0.26 19.49 11.87
CA ASN A 202 -0.12 20.30 10.71
C ASN A 202 0.04 21.79 10.96
N GLU A 203 -0.35 22.30 12.14
CA GLU A 203 -0.18 23.71 12.50
C GLU A 203 1.30 24.13 12.54
N ARG A 204 2.14 23.22 12.99
CA ARG A 204 3.61 23.46 13.09
C ARG A 204 4.37 23.07 11.84
N ALA A 205 3.69 22.57 10.80
CA ALA A 205 4.32 22.10 9.57
C ALA A 205 5.29 23.13 8.97
N ASP A 206 4.87 24.39 8.88
CA ASP A 206 5.66 25.47 8.26
C ASP A 206 6.84 25.91 9.15
N VAL A 207 6.73 25.78 10.48
CA VAL A 207 7.75 26.19 11.45
C VAL A 207 8.76 25.08 11.70
N VAL A 208 8.25 23.86 11.87
CA VAL A 208 9.07 22.70 12.22
C VAL A 208 9.48 21.90 10.97
N GLY A 209 8.75 22.04 9.85
CA GLY A 209 9.07 21.37 8.58
C GLY A 209 8.86 19.88 8.63
N VAL A 210 7.66 19.41 9.10
CA VAL A 210 7.30 18.00 9.07
C VAL A 210 6.94 17.59 7.65
N ASP A 211 7.61 16.58 7.12
CA ASP A 211 7.47 16.15 5.73
C ASP A 211 6.42 15.05 5.55
N VAL A 212 6.23 14.21 6.57
CA VAL A 212 5.28 13.07 6.55
C VAL A 212 4.88 12.71 7.98
N ILE A 213 3.65 12.23 8.16
CA ILE A 213 3.14 11.77 9.46
C ILE A 213 2.93 10.26 9.41
N ILE A 214 3.40 9.55 10.42
CA ILE A 214 3.07 8.15 10.68
C ILE A 214 2.06 8.12 11.83
N VAL A 215 0.88 7.58 11.58
CA VAL A 215 -0.10 7.24 12.62
C VAL A 215 0.04 5.76 12.90
N ALA A 216 0.44 5.40 14.10
CA ALA A 216 0.79 4.02 14.41
C ALA A 216 0.26 3.55 15.76
N ARG A 217 -0.13 2.26 15.78
CA ARG A 217 -0.49 1.54 16.99
C ARG A 217 0.19 0.16 16.98
N GLY A 218 0.61 -0.29 18.16
CA GLY A 218 1.09 -1.66 18.34
C GLY A 218 -0.03 -2.69 18.28
N GLY A 219 0.31 -3.97 18.29
CA GLY A 219 -0.67 -5.06 18.35
C GLY A 219 -1.59 -4.97 19.57
N GLY A 220 -2.81 -5.53 19.45
CA GLY A 220 -3.84 -5.55 20.47
C GLY A 220 -5.14 -6.14 19.91
N SER A 221 -6.23 -6.12 20.67
CA SER A 221 -7.54 -6.63 20.25
C SER A 221 -8.18 -5.75 19.17
N LEU A 222 -9.20 -6.28 18.48
CA LEU A 222 -10.02 -5.52 17.52
C LEU A 222 -10.74 -4.34 18.18
N GLU A 223 -11.13 -4.49 19.44
CA GLU A 223 -11.76 -3.44 20.24
C GLU A 223 -10.83 -2.25 20.42
N ASP A 224 -9.54 -2.51 20.60
CA ASP A 224 -8.53 -1.46 20.72
C ASP A 224 -8.28 -0.72 19.40
N LEU A 225 -8.60 -1.31 18.25
CA LEU A 225 -8.51 -0.65 16.93
C LEU A 225 -9.67 0.31 16.69
N TRP A 226 -10.72 0.24 17.53
CA TRP A 226 -11.93 1.01 17.32
C TRP A 226 -11.71 2.52 17.36
N ALA A 227 -10.72 2.98 18.11
CA ALA A 227 -10.34 4.39 18.15
C ALA A 227 -9.98 4.96 16.75
N PHE A 228 -9.48 4.12 15.82
CA PHE A 228 -9.15 4.51 14.46
C PHE A 228 -10.33 4.36 13.47
N ASN A 229 -11.46 3.83 13.94
CA ASN A 229 -12.75 3.81 13.24
C ASN A 229 -13.63 5.02 13.58
N ASP A 230 -13.16 5.92 14.42
CA ASP A 230 -13.87 7.16 14.72
C ASP A 230 -13.84 8.11 13.51
N GLU A 231 -15.02 8.63 13.16
CA GLU A 231 -15.16 9.55 12.03
C GLU A 231 -14.25 10.79 12.14
N ARG A 232 -14.05 11.30 13.35
CA ARG A 232 -13.21 12.47 13.61
C ARG A 232 -11.75 12.19 13.21
N VAL A 233 -11.26 10.99 13.50
CA VAL A 233 -9.90 10.56 13.15
C VAL A 233 -9.76 10.42 11.65
N ALA A 234 -10.70 9.74 10.96
CA ALA A 234 -10.69 9.63 9.52
C ALA A 234 -10.70 11.01 8.82
N ARG A 235 -11.53 11.94 9.32
CA ARG A 235 -11.59 13.32 8.80
C ARG A 235 -10.30 14.09 9.06
N ALA A 236 -9.68 13.96 10.24
CA ALA A 236 -8.41 14.62 10.56
C ALA A 236 -7.26 14.10 9.68
N VAL A 237 -7.19 12.79 9.45
CA VAL A 237 -6.23 12.17 8.52
C VAL A 237 -6.43 12.69 7.11
N ALA A 238 -7.67 12.69 6.62
CA ALA A 238 -8.00 13.19 5.29
C ALA A 238 -7.76 14.71 5.13
N ALA A 239 -7.98 15.51 6.15
CA ALA A 239 -7.78 16.96 6.12
C ALA A 239 -6.31 17.38 6.32
N SER A 240 -5.43 16.45 6.68
CA SER A 240 -4.01 16.74 6.89
C SER A 240 -3.37 17.34 5.64
N ARG A 241 -2.62 18.44 5.80
CA ARG A 241 -1.81 19.03 4.73
C ARG A 241 -0.54 18.23 4.45
N ILE A 242 -0.07 17.51 5.46
CA ILE A 242 1.11 16.65 5.42
C ILE A 242 0.65 15.25 5.01
N PRO A 243 1.34 14.53 4.11
CA PRO A 243 1.04 13.14 3.78
C PRO A 243 1.02 12.26 5.02
N VAL A 244 0.01 11.39 5.14
CA VAL A 244 -0.18 10.50 6.28
C VAL A 244 -0.01 9.05 5.87
N ILE A 245 0.86 8.32 6.60
CA ILE A 245 0.99 6.88 6.52
C ILE A 245 0.31 6.28 7.74
N CYS A 246 -0.69 5.42 7.54
CA CYS A 246 -1.37 4.72 8.62
C CYS A 246 -0.78 3.31 8.78
N GLY A 247 -0.28 3.00 9.98
CA GLY A 247 0.30 1.70 10.35
C GLY A 247 -0.34 1.16 11.62
N VAL A 248 -1.67 1.00 11.60
CA VAL A 248 -2.48 0.67 12.79
C VAL A 248 -2.97 -0.77 12.78
N GLY A 249 -3.38 -1.30 11.62
CA GLY A 249 -3.98 -2.63 11.47
C GLY A 249 -2.96 -3.73 11.17
N HIS A 250 -3.47 -4.97 11.07
CA HIS A 250 -2.79 -6.10 10.46
C HIS A 250 -3.27 -6.27 9.01
N GLU A 251 -2.73 -7.24 8.26
CA GLU A 251 -3.07 -7.44 6.85
C GLU A 251 -4.58 -7.55 6.58
N THR A 252 -5.33 -8.15 7.52
CA THR A 252 -6.77 -8.42 7.41
C THR A 252 -7.67 -7.35 8.02
N ASP A 253 -7.13 -6.48 8.87
CA ASP A 253 -7.92 -5.56 9.68
C ASP A 253 -7.75 -4.13 9.15
N PHE A 254 -8.80 -3.59 8.54
CA PHE A 254 -8.81 -2.23 8.01
C PHE A 254 -9.58 -1.29 8.94
N SER A 255 -9.01 -0.12 9.21
CA SER A 255 -9.68 0.96 9.91
C SER A 255 -10.12 2.08 8.95
N LEU A 256 -11.05 2.95 9.38
CA LEU A 256 -11.44 4.14 8.61
C LEU A 256 -10.25 5.08 8.41
N ALA A 257 -9.33 5.14 9.37
CA ALA A 257 -8.09 5.90 9.25
C ALA A 257 -7.19 5.34 8.13
N ASP A 258 -7.15 4.01 7.91
CA ASP A 258 -6.40 3.39 6.80
C ASP A 258 -6.96 3.78 5.44
N PHE A 259 -8.30 3.84 5.30
CA PHE A 259 -8.94 4.28 4.06
C PHE A 259 -8.69 5.76 3.78
N ALA A 260 -8.68 6.59 4.83
CA ALA A 260 -8.47 8.04 4.73
C ALA A 260 -7.01 8.44 4.50
N ALA A 261 -6.04 7.61 4.92
CA ALA A 261 -4.61 7.87 4.79
C ALA A 261 -4.14 7.89 3.34
N ASP A 262 -3.07 8.64 3.09
CA ASP A 262 -2.41 8.69 1.78
C ASP A 262 -1.79 7.32 1.45
N VAL A 263 -1.17 6.66 2.44
CA VAL A 263 -0.60 5.32 2.31
C VAL A 263 -0.98 4.47 3.52
N ARG A 264 -1.36 3.22 3.28
CA ARG A 264 -1.58 2.22 4.31
C ARG A 264 -0.36 1.32 4.47
N ALA A 265 -0.01 1.02 5.70
CA ALA A 265 0.96 0.00 6.05
C ALA A 265 0.32 -1.07 6.97
N PRO A 266 0.64 -2.35 6.81
CA PRO A 266 0.07 -3.41 7.64
C PRO A 266 0.56 -3.42 9.08
N THR A 267 1.70 -2.75 9.36
CA THR A 267 2.31 -2.66 10.69
C THR A 267 3.06 -1.36 10.87
N PRO A 268 3.36 -0.93 12.12
CA PRO A 268 4.23 0.21 12.40
C PRO A 268 5.63 0.09 11.75
N SER A 269 6.20 -1.11 11.74
CA SER A 269 7.49 -1.38 11.10
C SER A 269 7.41 -1.19 9.59
N ALA A 270 6.36 -1.70 8.94
CA ALA A 270 6.12 -1.49 7.51
C ALA A 270 5.88 -0.01 7.17
N ALA A 271 5.21 0.74 8.04
CA ALA A 271 5.07 2.19 7.88
C ALA A 271 6.43 2.91 7.88
N ALA A 272 7.31 2.51 8.78
CA ALA A 272 8.68 3.02 8.84
C ALA A 272 9.52 2.63 7.61
N GLU A 273 9.28 1.46 7.01
CA GLU A 273 9.94 1.06 5.76
C GLU A 273 9.44 1.84 4.54
N LEU A 274 8.13 2.11 4.48
CA LEU A 274 7.51 2.85 3.38
C LEU A 274 7.85 4.35 3.40
N VAL A 275 8.09 4.91 4.58
CA VAL A 275 8.32 6.36 4.74
C VAL A 275 9.69 6.78 4.21
N ALA A 276 10.68 5.91 4.19
CA ALA A 276 12.06 6.27 3.86
C ALA A 276 12.79 5.19 3.03
N PRO A 277 13.69 5.59 2.13
CA PRO A 277 14.48 4.68 1.33
C PRO A 277 15.52 3.93 2.17
N GLU A 278 16.03 2.85 1.65
CA GLU A 278 17.12 2.14 2.28
C GLU A 278 18.47 2.88 2.10
N GLN A 279 19.22 3.03 3.20
CA GLN A 279 20.50 3.73 3.18
C GLN A 279 21.49 3.14 2.19
N ALA A 280 21.50 1.81 2.03
CA ALA A 280 22.36 1.12 1.08
C ALA A 280 22.09 1.55 -0.36
N ASP A 281 20.79 1.64 -0.74
CA ASP A 281 20.37 2.04 -2.08
C ASP A 281 20.75 3.50 -2.37
N VAL A 282 20.54 4.39 -1.37
CA VAL A 282 20.92 5.80 -1.51
C VAL A 282 22.43 5.94 -1.69
N ARG A 283 23.23 5.21 -0.91
CA ARG A 283 24.71 5.20 -1.05
C ARG A 283 25.15 4.67 -2.40
N ALA A 284 24.55 3.58 -2.88
CA ALA A 284 24.85 3.02 -4.21
C ALA A 284 24.51 4.03 -5.32
N GLN A 285 23.37 4.71 -5.21
CA GLN A 285 22.97 5.74 -6.18
C GLN A 285 23.93 6.93 -6.19
N VAL A 286 24.35 7.43 -5.02
CA VAL A 286 25.33 8.52 -4.90
C VAL A 286 26.69 8.11 -5.49
N ALA A 287 27.16 6.89 -5.17
CA ALA A 287 28.41 6.37 -5.73
C ALA A 287 28.34 6.25 -7.25
N GLY A 288 27.24 5.76 -7.80
CA GLY A 288 27.01 5.68 -9.24
C GLY A 288 27.02 7.05 -9.93
N LEU A 289 26.31 8.04 -9.35
CA LEU A 289 26.30 9.41 -9.86
C LEU A 289 27.68 10.07 -9.80
N THR A 290 28.40 9.84 -8.71
CA THR A 290 29.77 10.34 -8.54
C THR A 290 30.70 9.73 -9.59
N GLY A 291 30.63 8.42 -9.82
CA GLY A 291 31.40 7.74 -10.86
C GLY A 291 31.08 8.28 -12.26
N ALA A 292 29.80 8.45 -12.59
CA ALA A 292 29.37 9.03 -13.87
C ALA A 292 29.87 10.48 -14.06
N LEU A 293 29.81 11.29 -13.01
CA LEU A 293 30.33 12.66 -13.05
C LEU A 293 31.83 12.71 -13.31
N VAL A 294 32.61 11.88 -12.61
CA VAL A 294 34.06 11.78 -12.80
C VAL A 294 34.40 11.33 -14.23
N ALA A 295 33.71 10.29 -14.74
CA ALA A 295 33.90 9.83 -16.11
C ALA A 295 33.58 10.91 -17.15
N ALA A 296 32.46 11.63 -16.98
CA ALA A 296 32.08 12.73 -17.85
C ALA A 296 33.11 13.88 -17.82
N LEU A 297 33.65 14.21 -16.65
CA LEU A 297 34.69 15.23 -16.49
C LEU A 297 35.98 14.83 -17.21
N HIS A 298 36.41 13.57 -17.05
CA HIS A 298 37.59 13.06 -17.76
C HIS A 298 37.38 13.10 -19.27
N ALA A 299 36.26 12.61 -19.79
CA ALA A 299 35.94 12.64 -21.20
C ALA A 299 35.95 14.09 -21.75
N ALA A 300 35.36 15.02 -21.05
CA ALA A 300 35.34 16.43 -21.45
C ALA A 300 36.75 17.07 -21.42
N THR A 301 37.58 16.74 -20.46
CA THR A 301 38.96 17.24 -20.38
C THR A 301 39.83 16.65 -21.44
N ASP A 302 39.70 15.35 -21.72
CA ASP A 302 40.48 14.68 -22.79
C ASP A 302 40.10 15.16 -24.19
N GLU A 303 38.84 15.42 -24.42
CA GLU A 303 38.33 16.05 -25.64
C GLU A 303 38.92 17.45 -25.83
N ARG A 304 38.95 18.28 -24.80
CA ARG A 304 39.55 19.61 -24.85
C ARG A 304 41.05 19.56 -25.07
N ARG A 305 41.75 18.60 -24.45
CA ARG A 305 43.18 18.36 -24.63
C ARG A 305 43.49 17.96 -26.08
N ARG A 306 42.69 17.03 -26.65
CA ARG A 306 42.85 16.63 -28.08
C ARG A 306 42.68 17.83 -29.01
N ARG A 307 41.58 18.59 -28.86
CA ARG A 307 41.35 19.81 -29.67
C ARG A 307 42.46 20.81 -29.54
N LEU A 308 42.99 21.04 -28.35
CA LEU A 308 44.09 21.94 -28.11
C LEU A 308 45.35 21.41 -28.79
N ALA A 309 45.67 20.12 -28.74
CA ALA A 309 46.80 19.54 -29.40
C ALA A 309 46.70 19.62 -30.95
N GLU A 310 45.52 19.39 -31.49
CA GLU A 310 45.23 19.52 -32.94
C GLU A 310 45.43 21.02 -33.39
N GLN A 311 44.88 21.94 -32.63
CA GLN A 311 45.05 23.39 -32.94
C GLN A 311 46.50 23.82 -32.83
N ALA A 312 47.22 23.34 -31.80
CA ALA A 312 48.65 23.65 -31.64
C ALA A 312 49.50 23.07 -32.79
N GLN A 313 49.15 21.86 -33.24
CA GLN A 313 49.83 21.22 -34.39
C GLN A 313 49.52 22.01 -35.70
N ALA A 314 48.27 22.36 -35.95
CA ALA A 314 47.90 23.18 -37.10
C ALA A 314 48.62 24.52 -37.10
N LEU A 315 48.72 25.17 -35.94
CA LEU A 315 49.44 26.43 -35.78
C LEU A 315 50.94 26.28 -36.08
N LYS A 316 51.55 25.18 -35.65
CA LYS A 316 52.96 24.89 -35.97
C LYS A 316 53.16 24.72 -37.48
N LEU A 317 52.29 23.97 -38.16
CA LEU A 317 52.35 23.73 -39.59
C LEU A 317 52.16 25.03 -40.44
N LEU A 318 51.30 25.89 -39.97
CA LEU A 318 51.00 27.20 -40.60
C LEU A 318 51.94 28.32 -40.12
N SER A 319 52.91 27.99 -39.26
CA SER A 319 53.78 29.02 -38.70
C SER A 319 54.64 29.71 -39.79
N PRO A 320 54.75 31.03 -39.78
CA PRO A 320 55.57 31.77 -40.73
C PRO A 320 57.01 31.30 -40.75
N ALA A 321 57.53 30.85 -39.61
CA ALA A 321 58.91 30.33 -39.52
C ALA A 321 59.10 29.05 -40.32
N LEU A 322 58.14 28.08 -40.28
CA LEU A 322 58.22 26.87 -41.12
C LEU A 322 58.04 27.19 -42.59
N GLN A 323 57.14 28.09 -42.94
CA GLN A 323 57.00 28.57 -44.34
C GLN A 323 58.26 29.24 -44.87
N LEU A 324 58.94 30.02 -44.06
CA LEU A 324 60.21 30.63 -44.41
C LEU A 324 61.32 29.62 -44.58
N ILE A 325 61.42 28.60 -43.71
CA ILE A 325 62.38 27.51 -43.84
C ILE A 325 62.13 26.70 -45.12
N GLN A 326 60.88 26.36 -45.41
CA GLN A 326 60.50 25.62 -46.61
C GLN A 326 60.76 26.44 -47.90
N ALA A 327 60.47 27.75 -47.87
CA ALA A 327 60.75 28.63 -49.00
C ALA A 327 62.26 28.77 -49.23
N ARG A 328 63.07 28.84 -48.18
CA ARG A 328 64.52 28.88 -48.25
C ARG A 328 65.09 27.59 -48.84
N GLN A 329 64.64 26.45 -48.34
CA GLN A 329 64.99 25.14 -48.87
C GLN A 329 64.67 25.03 -50.37
N ARG A 330 63.53 25.51 -50.79
CA ARG A 330 63.09 25.53 -52.18
C ARG A 330 63.97 26.40 -53.06
N VAL A 331 64.45 27.52 -52.57
CA VAL A 331 65.39 28.40 -53.27
C VAL A 331 66.75 27.70 -53.39
N ASP A 332 67.26 27.05 -52.34
CA ASP A 332 68.53 26.34 -52.36
C ASP A 332 68.43 25.18 -53.32
N ASP A 333 67.39 24.36 -53.34
CA ASP A 333 67.16 23.26 -54.28
C ASP A 333 67.10 23.77 -55.74
N LEU A 334 66.46 24.89 -55.99
CA LEU A 334 66.40 25.53 -57.32
C LEU A 334 67.78 26.05 -57.78
N LEU A 335 68.56 26.63 -56.88
CA LEU A 335 69.95 27.08 -57.17
C LEU A 335 70.84 25.94 -57.48
N ASP A 336 70.80 24.82 -56.70
CA ASP A 336 71.59 23.60 -56.97
C ASP A 336 71.21 22.95 -58.31
N GLY A 337 69.89 22.90 -58.60
CA GLY A 337 69.38 22.41 -59.87
C GLY A 337 69.83 23.27 -61.05
N ALA A 338 69.82 24.60 -60.94
CA ALA A 338 70.29 25.55 -61.96
C ALA A 338 71.79 25.43 -62.16
N GLN A 339 72.59 25.31 -61.11
CA GLN A 339 74.05 25.10 -61.22
C GLN A 339 74.38 23.76 -61.87
N ALA A 340 73.71 22.66 -61.56
CA ALA A 340 73.84 21.37 -62.16
C ALA A 340 73.51 21.42 -63.66
N ALA A 341 72.41 22.06 -64.05
CA ALA A 341 72.04 22.23 -65.45
C ALA A 341 73.06 23.06 -66.23
N GLN A 342 73.59 24.13 -65.63
CA GLN A 342 74.60 24.99 -66.23
C GLN A 342 75.95 24.23 -66.43
N ARG A 343 76.39 23.41 -65.47
CA ARG A 343 77.59 22.55 -65.60
C ARG A 343 77.38 21.52 -66.67
N HIS A 344 76.21 20.92 -66.76
CA HIS A 344 75.89 19.96 -67.81
C HIS A 344 75.93 20.58 -69.22
N ASP A 345 75.30 21.76 -69.37
CA ASP A 345 75.34 22.52 -70.66
C ASP A 345 76.73 22.92 -71.02
N LEU A 346 77.56 23.37 -70.10
CA LEU A 346 78.96 23.68 -70.30
C LEU A 346 79.78 22.41 -70.71
N ALA A 347 79.54 21.28 -70.07
CA ALA A 347 80.17 20.03 -70.41
C ALA A 347 79.80 19.57 -71.84
N LEU A 348 78.55 19.62 -72.22
CA LEU A 348 78.07 19.32 -73.57
C LEU A 348 78.72 20.24 -74.67
N ARG A 349 78.80 21.53 -74.32
CA ARG A 349 79.45 22.50 -75.22
C ARG A 349 80.96 22.26 -75.35
N SER A 350 81.64 21.88 -74.26
CA SER A 350 83.08 21.52 -74.30
C SER A 350 83.35 20.27 -75.09
N GLU A 351 82.52 19.24 -75.02
CA GLU A 351 82.59 18.03 -75.86
C GLU A 351 82.35 18.37 -77.32
N ARG A 352 81.42 19.26 -77.65
CA ARG A 352 81.21 19.72 -79.05
C ARG A 352 82.38 20.50 -79.61
N LEU A 353 83.11 21.27 -78.80
CA LEU A 353 84.30 22.02 -79.23
C LEU A 353 85.57 21.18 -79.25
N GLY A 354 85.64 20.10 -78.46
CA GLY A 354 86.81 19.19 -78.48
C GLY A 354 86.74 18.08 -79.55
N GLY A 355 85.63 18.01 -80.32
CA GLY A 355 85.45 17.05 -81.43
C GLY A 355 85.57 17.66 -82.83
N LEU A 356 86.05 18.90 -82.94
CA LEU A 356 86.48 19.61 -84.16
C LEU A 356 88.04 19.63 -84.19
#